data_2d94e78aa1e4f38610002ef935b9a5dc
#
_entry.id   2d94e78aa1e4f38610002ef935b9a5dc
#
_cell.length_a   1.000
_cell.length_b   1.000
_cell.length_c   1.000
_cell.angle_alpha   90.00
_cell.angle_beta   90.00
_cell.angle_gamma   90.00
#
_symmetry.space_group_name_H-M   'P 1'
#
loop_
_entity.id
_entity.type
_entity.pdbx_description
1 polymer ?
#
loop_
_entity_poly.entity_id
_entity_poly.type
_entity_poly.pdbx_seq_one_letter_code
_entity_poly.pdbx_strand_id
1 'polypeptide(L)'
;LSTCELATSLLNYDEKRIKVEPSIYNCTFNHLKQIICKIDSYYNSTAIFGHNPAFHTMSGYLFGNTIIRFSESSMICVDFHADCWEKCFMSKKTIKFLNYSDNV
;
A
#
# COMPACT_ATOMS: atom_id res chain seq x y z
N LEU A 1 -15.49 -9.60 8.78
CA LEU A 1 -14.03 -9.63 8.93
C LEU A 1 -13.41 -8.80 7.81
N SER A 2 -12.61 -7.81 8.15
CA SER A 2 -11.95 -6.99 7.15
C SER A 2 -10.88 -7.78 6.39
N THR A 3 -10.50 -7.27 5.22
CA THR A 3 -9.43 -7.89 4.43
C THR A 3 -8.14 -7.98 5.23
N CYS A 4 -7.82 -6.93 5.97
CA CYS A 4 -6.62 -6.90 6.80
C CYS A 4 -6.68 -7.98 7.90
N GLU A 5 -7.78 -8.07 8.59
CA GLU A 5 -7.96 -9.06 9.65
C GLU A 5 -7.88 -10.48 9.10
N LEU A 6 -8.49 -10.73 7.96
CA LEU A 6 -8.45 -12.04 7.32
C LEU A 6 -7.01 -12.41 6.91
N ALA A 7 -6.31 -11.49 6.26
CA ALA A 7 -4.94 -11.74 5.81
C ALA A 7 -4.00 -11.99 6.98
N THR A 8 -4.10 -11.19 8.04
CA THR A 8 -3.24 -11.34 9.21
C THR A 8 -3.54 -12.63 9.98
N SER A 9 -4.79 -13.03 10.02
CA SER A 9 -5.19 -14.30 10.62
C SER A 9 -4.57 -15.49 9.87
N LEU A 10 -4.66 -15.47 8.53
CA LEU A 10 -4.11 -16.53 7.70
C LEU A 10 -2.58 -16.63 7.77
N LEU A 11 -1.90 -15.51 8.00
CA LEU A 11 -0.45 -15.43 8.06
C LEU A 11 0.09 -15.53 9.48
N ASN A 12 -0.76 -15.73 10.48
CA ASN A 12 -0.37 -15.72 11.89
C ASN A 12 0.37 -14.43 12.29
N TYR A 13 -0.04 -13.31 11.72
CA TYR A 13 0.54 -12.01 12.02
C TYR A 13 0.06 -11.53 13.40
N ASP A 14 0.97 -10.98 14.19
CA ASP A 14 0.64 -10.48 15.52
C ASP A 14 -0.31 -9.27 15.42
N GLU A 15 -1.51 -9.42 15.96
CA GLU A 15 -2.52 -8.36 15.94
C GLU A 15 -2.04 -7.08 16.62
N LYS A 16 -1.12 -7.17 17.58
CA LYS A 16 -0.57 -6.00 18.25
C LYS A 16 0.28 -5.14 17.32
N ARG A 17 0.69 -5.66 16.19
CA ARG A 17 1.48 -4.95 15.20
C ARG A 17 0.61 -4.31 14.12
N ILE A 18 -0.69 -4.45 14.21
CA ILE A 18 -1.64 -3.83 13.29
C ILE A 18 -2.00 -2.46 13.84
N LYS A 19 -1.73 -1.43 13.04
CA LYS A 19 -2.16 -0.08 13.35
C LYS A 19 -3.43 0.23 12.57
N VAL A 20 -4.47 0.63 13.26
CA VAL A 20 -5.70 1.10 12.63
C VAL A 20 -5.55 2.59 12.38
N GLU A 21 -5.66 2.98 11.12
CA GLU A 21 -5.56 4.38 10.71
C GLU A 21 -6.87 4.76 10.01
N PRO A 22 -7.84 5.30 10.76
CA PRO A 22 -9.16 5.61 10.18
C PRO A 22 -9.11 6.57 9.02
N SER A 23 -8.09 7.44 8.96
CA SER A 23 -7.98 8.42 7.90
C SER A 23 -7.64 7.81 6.53
N ILE A 24 -7.27 6.54 6.47
CA ILE A 24 -7.05 5.86 5.18
C ILE A 24 -8.37 5.62 4.46
N TYR A 25 -9.45 5.43 5.21
CA TYR A 25 -10.76 5.21 4.61
C TYR A 25 -11.22 6.46 3.87
N ASN A 26 -11.55 6.32 2.59
CA ASN A 26 -11.96 7.43 1.73
C ASN A 26 -10.93 8.58 1.63
N CYS A 27 -9.65 8.28 1.83
CA CYS A 27 -8.62 9.29 1.72
C CYS A 27 -8.31 9.65 0.26
N THR A 28 -7.68 10.80 0.08
CA THR A 28 -7.08 11.16 -1.20
C THR A 28 -5.73 10.50 -1.34
N PHE A 29 -5.20 10.47 -2.57
CA PHE A 29 -3.83 10.01 -2.80
C PHE A 29 -2.81 10.84 -2.01
N ASN A 30 -2.98 12.17 -1.97
CA ASN A 30 -2.06 13.03 -1.21
C ASN A 30 -2.03 12.67 0.26
N HIS A 31 -3.17 12.37 0.85
CA HIS A 31 -3.24 11.96 2.25
C HIS A 31 -2.57 10.60 2.46
N LEU A 32 -2.82 9.65 1.58
CA LEU A 32 -2.18 8.34 1.63
C LEU A 32 -0.66 8.46 1.52
N LYS A 33 -0.18 9.31 0.62
CA LYS A 33 1.24 9.59 0.47
C LYS A 33 1.85 10.15 1.75
N GLN A 34 1.15 11.07 2.41
CA GLN A 34 1.61 11.63 3.68
C GLN A 34 1.71 10.56 4.76
N ILE A 35 0.74 9.67 4.84
CA ILE A 35 0.74 8.57 5.80
C ILE A 35 1.96 7.68 5.57
N ILE A 36 2.23 7.33 4.33
CA ILE A 36 3.39 6.48 3.98
C ILE A 36 4.70 7.18 4.35
N CYS A 37 4.82 8.47 4.03
CA CYS A 37 6.04 9.22 4.32
C CYS A 37 6.32 9.38 5.81
N LYS A 38 5.31 9.21 6.65
CA LYS A 38 5.44 9.31 8.10
C LYS A 38 5.70 7.98 8.80
N ILE A 39 5.77 6.88 8.06
CA ILE A 39 6.10 5.59 8.64
C ILE A 39 7.51 5.67 9.26
N ASP A 40 7.64 5.12 10.47
CA ASP A 40 8.93 5.12 11.16
C ASP A 40 9.95 4.31 10.37
N SER A 41 11.14 4.89 10.19
CA SER A 41 12.22 4.26 9.43
C SER A 41 12.77 2.99 10.10
N TYR A 42 12.38 2.72 11.34
CA TYR A 42 12.65 1.44 11.97
C TYR A 42 12.06 0.27 11.18
N TYR A 43 10.92 0.50 10.52
CA TYR A 43 10.26 -0.54 9.74
C TYR A 43 10.78 -0.58 8.32
N ASN A 44 11.24 -1.74 7.90
CA ASN A 44 11.77 -1.94 6.54
C ASN A 44 10.66 -2.29 5.54
N SER A 45 9.56 -2.82 6.01
CA SER A 45 8.44 -3.18 5.15
C SER A 45 7.11 -2.91 5.85
N THR A 46 6.12 -2.53 5.07
CA THR A 46 4.79 -2.19 5.57
C THR A 46 3.75 -2.67 4.58
N ALA A 47 2.70 -3.30 5.08
CA ALA A 47 1.53 -3.62 4.29
C ALA A 47 0.41 -2.64 4.63
N ILE A 48 -0.22 -2.09 3.61
CA ILE A 48 -1.28 -1.10 3.77
C ILE A 48 -2.54 -1.63 3.11
N PHE A 49 -3.63 -1.60 3.84
CA PHE A 49 -4.95 -2.01 3.39
C PHE A 49 -5.85 -0.79 3.34
N GLY A 50 -6.52 -0.59 2.23
CA GLY A 50 -7.38 0.58 2.07
C GLY A 50 -8.34 0.39 0.89
N HIS A 51 -8.89 1.49 0.43
CA HIS A 51 -9.91 1.50 -0.61
C HIS A 51 -9.50 2.36 -1.80
N ASN A 52 -10.06 2.03 -2.96
CA ASN A 52 -10.00 2.91 -4.11
C ASN A 52 -10.91 4.14 -3.86
N PRO A 53 -10.64 5.27 -4.51
CA PRO A 53 -9.73 5.44 -5.64
C PRO A 53 -8.29 5.79 -5.28
N ALA A 54 -7.96 6.04 -4.00
CA ALA A 54 -6.61 6.48 -3.63
C ALA A 54 -5.52 5.49 -4.07
N PHE A 55 -5.76 4.20 -3.90
CA PHE A 55 -4.79 3.18 -4.26
C PHE A 55 -4.60 3.08 -5.77
N HIS A 56 -5.69 3.18 -6.53
CA HIS A 56 -5.61 3.21 -7.99
C HIS A 56 -4.83 4.43 -8.48
N THR A 57 -5.11 5.59 -7.91
CA THR A 57 -4.40 6.83 -8.25
C THR A 57 -2.92 6.72 -7.91
N MET A 58 -2.59 6.15 -6.76
CA MET A 58 -1.20 5.95 -6.35
C MET A 58 -0.48 5.02 -7.31
N SER A 59 -1.11 3.94 -7.73
CA SER A 59 -0.49 3.01 -8.67
C SER A 59 -0.14 3.70 -9.99
N GLY A 60 -1.04 4.55 -10.50
CA GLY A 60 -0.78 5.34 -11.69
C GLY A 60 0.36 6.33 -11.50
N TYR A 61 0.42 6.97 -10.35
CA TYR A 61 1.50 7.91 -10.03
C TYR A 61 2.85 7.21 -9.99
N LEU A 62 2.91 6.03 -9.38
CA LEU A 62 4.17 5.31 -9.19
C LEU A 62 4.68 4.67 -10.50
N PHE A 63 3.79 4.20 -11.33
CA PHE A 63 4.15 3.34 -12.46
C PHE A 63 3.57 3.81 -13.80
N GLY A 64 2.91 4.95 -13.83
CA GLY A 64 2.31 5.48 -15.03
C GLY A 64 1.22 4.56 -15.57
N ASN A 65 1.20 4.37 -16.89
CA ASN A 65 0.17 3.55 -17.54
C ASN A 65 0.47 2.04 -17.48
N THR A 66 1.53 1.64 -16.77
CA THR A 66 1.89 0.23 -16.64
C THR A 66 0.81 -0.54 -15.89
N ILE A 67 0.15 0.10 -14.93
CA ILE A 67 -0.95 -0.50 -14.19
C ILE A 67 -2.23 0.15 -14.65
N ILE A 68 -3.01 -0.60 -15.43
CA ILE A 68 -4.23 -0.08 -16.06
C ILE A 68 -5.38 -0.06 -15.07
N ARG A 69 -5.43 -1.05 -14.18
CA ARG A 69 -6.55 -1.21 -13.26
C ARG A 69 -6.09 -1.81 -11.95
N PHE A 70 -6.30 -1.07 -10.87
CA PHE A 70 -6.08 -1.57 -9.52
C PHE A 70 -7.44 -1.75 -8.86
N SER A 71 -8.02 -2.94 -9.01
CA SER A 71 -9.35 -3.26 -8.53
C SER A 71 -9.32 -3.78 -7.10
N GLU A 72 -10.50 -4.03 -6.53
CA GLU A 72 -10.59 -4.67 -5.22
C GLU A 72 -9.83 -6.00 -5.22
N SER A 73 -9.23 -6.31 -4.09
CA SER A 73 -8.43 -7.53 -3.88
C SER A 73 -7.18 -7.60 -4.75
N SER A 74 -6.84 -6.54 -5.46
CA SER A 74 -5.53 -6.45 -6.13
C SER A 74 -4.44 -6.18 -5.11
N MET A 75 -3.23 -6.63 -5.42
CA MET A 75 -2.08 -6.47 -4.54
C MET A 75 -0.88 -6.06 -5.36
N ILE A 76 -0.14 -5.09 -4.86
CA ILE A 76 1.11 -4.67 -5.46
C ILE A 76 2.19 -4.59 -4.39
N CYS A 77 3.34 -5.14 -4.69
CA CYS A 77 4.50 -5.02 -3.82
C CYS A 77 5.53 -4.12 -4.51
N VAL A 78 5.90 -3.05 -3.84
CA VAL A 78 6.81 -2.04 -4.37
C VAL A 78 8.05 -1.99 -3.49
N ASP A 79 9.20 -2.01 -4.12
CA ASP A 79 10.46 -1.79 -3.45
C ASP A 79 10.94 -0.37 -3.75
N PHE A 80 11.02 0.45 -2.69
CA PHE A 80 11.54 1.81 -2.80
C PHE A 80 13.02 1.81 -2.46
N HIS A 81 13.84 2.33 -3.38
CA HIS A 81 15.29 2.40 -3.19
C HIS A 81 15.65 3.66 -2.41
N ALA A 82 15.21 3.71 -1.15
CA ALA A 82 15.38 4.86 -0.28
C ALA A 82 15.76 4.41 1.13
N ASP A 83 16.44 5.27 1.87
CA ASP A 83 16.87 5.00 3.24
C ASP A 83 15.76 5.24 4.26
N CYS A 84 14.74 5.98 3.90
CA CYS A 84 13.64 6.32 4.79
C CYS A 84 12.34 6.49 4.01
N TRP A 85 11.23 6.31 4.70
CA TRP A 85 9.91 6.43 4.08
C TRP A 85 9.61 7.86 3.63
N GLU A 86 10.14 8.85 4.33
CA GLU A 86 9.93 10.25 3.98
C GLU A 86 10.32 10.56 2.53
N LYS A 87 11.37 9.91 2.04
CA LYS A 87 11.93 10.17 0.70
C LYS A 87 11.55 9.09 -0.32
N CYS A 88 10.73 8.12 0.06
CA CYS A 88 10.50 6.96 -0.80
C CYS A 88 9.87 7.31 -2.14
N PHE A 89 8.96 8.29 -2.19
CA PHE A 89 8.30 8.66 -3.43
C PHE A 89 9.22 9.35 -4.44
N MET A 90 10.33 9.88 -3.98
CA MET A 90 11.34 10.49 -4.85
C MET A 90 12.44 9.52 -5.27
N SER A 91 12.44 8.33 -4.73
CA SER A 91 13.45 7.33 -5.01
C SER A 91 13.10 6.50 -6.25
N LYS A 92 14.07 5.72 -6.72
CA LYS A 92 13.83 4.69 -7.70
C LYS A 92 12.92 3.62 -7.09
N LYS A 93 12.01 3.09 -7.89
CA LYS A 93 11.02 2.10 -7.45
C LYS A 93 11.07 0.88 -8.36
N THR A 94 10.86 -0.28 -7.75
CA THR A 94 10.79 -1.54 -8.48
C THR A 94 9.53 -2.29 -8.05
N ILE A 95 8.74 -2.74 -9.02
CA ILE A 95 7.62 -3.63 -8.73
C ILE A 95 8.17 -5.02 -8.48
N LYS A 96 7.98 -5.54 -7.28
CA LYS A 96 8.39 -6.90 -6.93
C LYS A 96 7.38 -7.92 -7.43
N PHE A 97 6.11 -7.61 -7.26
CA PHE A 97 5.03 -8.42 -7.85
C PHE A 97 3.76 -7.59 -7.91
N LEU A 98 2.90 -7.99 -8.83
CA LEU A 98 1.59 -7.39 -9.03
C LEU A 98 0.60 -8.52 -9.27
N ASN A 99 -0.45 -8.55 -8.47
CA ASN A 99 -1.49 -9.56 -8.57
C ASN A 99 -2.83 -8.86 -8.72
N TYR A 100 -3.43 -8.97 -9.89
CA TYR A 100 -4.75 -8.43 -10.14
C TYR A 100 -5.81 -9.39 -9.66
N SER A 101 -6.90 -8.84 -9.14
CA SER A 101 -8.08 -9.64 -8.87
C SER A 101 -8.68 -10.13 -10.19
N ASP A 102 -8.96 -11.43 -10.27
CA ASP A 102 -9.66 -12.03 -11.41
C ASP A 102 -11.17 -11.79 -11.34
N ASN A 103 -11.60 -11.05 -10.36
CA ASN A 103 -13.00 -10.78 -10.12
C ASN A 103 -13.47 -9.71 -11.10
N VAL A 104 -14.02 -10.12 -12.16
CA VAL A 104 -14.56 -9.28 -13.21
C VAL A 104 -16.07 -9.21 -13.12
#